data_686ea6105b42bf2168ae6d4d64a8a618
#
_entry.id   686ea6105b42bf2168ae6d4d64a8a618
#
_cell.length_a   1.000
_cell.length_b   1.000
_cell.length_c   1.000
_cell.angle_alpha   90.00
_cell.angle_beta   90.00
_cell.angle_gamma   90.00
#
_symmetry.space_group_name_H-M   'P 1'
#
loop_
_entity.id
_entity.type
_entity.pdbx_description
1 polymer ?
#
loop_
_entity_poly.entity_id
_entity_poly.type
_entity_poly.pdbx_seq_one_letter_code
_entity_poly.pdbx_strand_id
1 'polypeptide(L)'
;YMIKDNQKSLNRFHVVLDAFVTAFSYLLAWFIVIGSGWANQLGKRTLEVGFYFGALLVIIPAYLLLYSLFGLYTPQRVLGRRNEFGKIFKANSIGFLIFGLVLYLGRKEPHLYNFSQRLVVYFYVLNVAFMTIERNGIRIVLRSMRSKGYNQKHILLVGYSSAAEGFIDRVNK
;
A
#
# COMPACT_ATOMS: atom_id res chain seq x y z
N TYR A 1 -9.10 27.78 -3.01
CA TYR A 1 -8.42 27.34 -1.76
C TYR A 1 -8.93 25.98 -1.26
N MET A 2 -10.23 25.65 -1.35
CA MET A 2 -10.85 24.38 -0.86
C MET A 2 -10.33 23.08 -1.53
N ILE A 3 -9.78 23.12 -2.74
CA ILE A 3 -9.36 21.91 -3.48
C ILE A 3 -8.04 21.33 -2.95
N LYS A 4 -7.13 22.17 -2.44
CA LYS A 4 -5.84 21.75 -1.89
C LYS A 4 -5.97 21.05 -0.52
N ASP A 5 -6.93 21.46 0.29
CA ASP A 5 -7.10 20.91 1.65
C ASP A 5 -7.71 19.50 1.60
N ASN A 6 -8.67 19.26 0.73
CA ASN A 6 -9.23 17.92 0.52
C ASN A 6 -8.20 16.91 -0.04
N GLN A 7 -7.25 17.37 -0.85
CA GLN A 7 -6.19 16.50 -1.37
C GLN A 7 -5.18 16.11 -0.29
N LYS A 8 -4.80 17.04 0.57
CA LYS A 8 -3.89 16.76 1.70
C LYS A 8 -4.52 15.76 2.68
N SER A 9 -5.82 15.93 2.98
CA SER A 9 -6.57 15.03 3.83
C SER A 9 -6.65 13.60 3.23
N LEU A 10 -6.93 13.50 1.94
CA LEU A 10 -6.99 12.22 1.24
C LEU A 10 -5.62 11.50 1.23
N ASN A 11 -4.54 12.25 1.00
CA ASN A 11 -3.18 11.68 1.05
C ASN A 11 -2.82 11.17 2.45
N ARG A 12 -3.16 11.91 3.52
CA ARG A 12 -2.96 11.45 4.89
C ARG A 12 -3.74 10.18 5.18
N PHE A 13 -4.98 10.10 4.71
CA PHE A 13 -5.81 8.92 4.84
C PHE A 13 -5.18 7.69 4.16
N HIS A 14 -4.64 7.85 2.95
CA HIS A 14 -3.91 6.78 2.27
C HIS A 14 -2.67 6.32 3.06
N VAL A 15 -1.88 7.25 3.60
CA VAL A 15 -0.69 6.89 4.40
C VAL A 15 -1.07 6.06 5.63
N VAL A 16 -2.15 6.44 6.32
CA VAL A 16 -2.64 5.70 7.48
C VAL A 16 -3.15 4.31 7.08
N LEU A 17 -3.91 4.21 6.00
CA LEU A 17 -4.39 2.93 5.49
C LEU A 17 -3.24 2.01 5.06
N ASP A 18 -2.25 2.55 4.33
CA ASP A 18 -1.07 1.78 3.92
C ASP A 18 -0.29 1.27 5.13
N ALA A 19 -0.17 2.06 6.21
CA ALA A 19 0.44 1.61 7.46
C ALA A 19 -0.34 0.44 8.07
N PHE A 20 -1.68 0.53 8.11
CA PHE A 20 -2.54 -0.55 8.60
C PHE A 20 -2.42 -1.81 7.74
N VAL A 21 -2.46 -1.66 6.42
CA VAL A 21 -2.34 -2.79 5.48
C VAL A 21 -0.98 -3.46 5.63
N THR A 22 0.09 -2.69 5.74
CA THR A 22 1.45 -3.21 5.93
C THR A 22 1.57 -3.95 7.27
N ALA A 23 1.06 -3.36 8.37
CA ALA A 23 1.04 -4.00 9.68
C ALA A 23 0.23 -5.30 9.66
N PHE A 24 -0.97 -5.27 9.08
CA PHE A 24 -1.85 -6.43 8.97
C PHE A 24 -1.21 -7.56 8.14
N SER A 25 -0.59 -7.23 7.01
CA SER A 25 0.10 -8.19 6.15
C SER A 25 1.27 -8.87 6.89
N TYR A 26 2.01 -8.10 7.67
CA TYR A 26 3.11 -8.63 8.47
C TYR A 26 2.63 -9.54 9.61
N LEU A 27 1.61 -9.11 10.35
CA LEU A 27 1.03 -9.90 11.44
C LEU A 27 0.39 -11.19 10.93
N LEU A 28 -0.26 -11.14 9.77
CA LEU A 28 -0.84 -12.32 9.14
C LEU A 28 0.27 -13.28 8.67
N ALA A 29 1.34 -12.77 8.07
CA ALA A 29 2.51 -13.57 7.70
C ALA A 29 3.15 -14.22 8.92
N TRP A 30 3.29 -13.48 10.02
CA TRP A 30 3.78 -13.97 11.29
C TRP A 30 2.88 -15.09 11.84
N PHE A 31 1.57 -14.89 11.84
CA PHE A 31 0.61 -15.89 12.29
C PHE A 31 0.65 -17.16 11.45
N ILE A 32 0.74 -17.06 10.13
CA ILE A 32 0.82 -18.21 9.22
C ILE A 32 2.13 -18.99 9.46
N VAL A 33 3.26 -18.29 9.59
CA VAL A 33 4.57 -18.95 9.63
C VAL A 33 4.91 -19.44 11.03
N ILE A 34 4.60 -18.68 12.06
CA ILE A 34 5.04 -18.92 13.44
C ILE A 34 3.87 -19.35 14.32
N GLY A 35 2.73 -18.66 14.25
CA GLY A 35 1.56 -18.94 15.07
C GLY A 35 0.90 -20.28 14.76
N SER A 36 0.99 -20.78 13.52
CA SER A 36 0.46 -22.10 13.14
C SER A 36 1.32 -23.29 13.56
N GLY A 37 2.45 -23.04 14.25
CA GLY A 37 3.35 -24.10 14.69
C GLY A 37 4.22 -24.72 13.58
N TRP A 38 4.09 -24.30 12.35
CA TRP A 38 4.89 -24.79 11.21
C TRP A 38 6.40 -24.53 11.37
N ALA A 39 6.76 -23.47 12.09
CA ALA A 39 8.15 -23.16 12.38
C ALA A 39 8.79 -24.19 13.32
N ASN A 40 8.02 -24.73 14.25
CA ASN A 40 8.52 -25.72 15.24
C ASN A 40 8.83 -27.08 14.60
N GLN A 41 8.17 -27.42 13.49
CA GLN A 41 8.42 -28.69 12.78
C GLN A 41 9.78 -28.73 12.07
N LEU A 42 10.48 -27.61 11.96
CA LEU A 42 11.74 -27.48 11.21
C LEU A 42 12.96 -27.26 12.10
N GLY A 43 12.82 -27.42 13.43
CA GLY A 43 13.94 -27.40 14.37
C GLY A 43 14.65 -26.05 14.53
N LYS A 44 14.12 -24.95 13.97
CA LYS A 44 14.67 -23.62 14.20
C LYS A 44 14.07 -23.02 15.46
N ARG A 45 14.95 -22.53 16.36
CA ARG A 45 14.52 -21.74 17.52
C ARG A 45 13.73 -20.52 17.01
N THR A 46 12.46 -20.42 17.40
CA THR A 46 11.67 -19.21 17.19
C THR A 46 12.21 -18.11 18.09
N LEU A 47 12.41 -16.92 17.51
CA LEU A 47 12.75 -15.73 18.28
C LEU A 47 11.60 -15.37 19.22
N GLU A 48 11.91 -14.62 20.27
CA GLU A 48 10.90 -14.07 21.16
C GLU A 48 9.89 -13.24 20.36
N VAL A 49 8.63 -13.35 20.73
CA VAL A 49 7.52 -12.63 20.09
C VAL A 49 7.78 -11.13 20.08
N GLY A 50 8.38 -10.60 21.16
CA GLY A 50 8.72 -9.19 21.27
C GLY A 50 9.65 -8.67 20.16
N PHE A 51 10.57 -9.51 19.67
CA PHE A 51 11.46 -9.12 18.58
C PHE A 51 10.71 -8.93 17.25
N TYR A 52 9.74 -9.79 16.96
CA TYR A 52 8.91 -9.64 15.75
C TYR A 52 8.05 -8.38 15.80
N PHE A 53 7.49 -8.03 16.97
CA PHE A 53 6.76 -6.78 17.15
C PHE A 53 7.68 -5.55 17.08
N GLY A 54 8.90 -5.65 17.61
CA GLY A 54 9.92 -4.61 17.45
C GLY A 54 10.30 -4.37 15.98
N ALA A 55 10.44 -5.42 15.20
CA ALA A 55 10.71 -5.33 13.76
C ALA A 55 9.60 -4.57 13.00
N LEU A 56 8.34 -4.72 13.41
CA LEU A 56 7.20 -4.04 12.82
C LEU A 56 7.32 -2.51 12.93
N LEU A 57 7.85 -1.98 14.04
CA LEU A 57 8.10 -0.55 14.23
C LEU A 57 9.10 0.03 13.22
N VAL A 58 10.00 -0.80 12.70
CA VAL A 58 10.96 -0.39 11.66
C VAL A 58 10.39 -0.62 10.26
N ILE A 59 9.69 -1.72 10.05
CA ILE A 59 9.14 -2.11 8.75
C ILE A 59 8.09 -1.10 8.27
N ILE A 60 7.16 -0.68 9.14
CA ILE A 60 6.09 0.25 8.74
C ILE A 60 6.66 1.56 8.17
N PRO A 61 7.49 2.34 8.89
CA PRO A 61 8.01 3.59 8.36
C PRO A 61 8.90 3.37 7.13
N ALA A 62 9.66 2.28 7.06
CA ALA A 62 10.49 1.96 5.90
C ALA A 62 9.63 1.75 4.64
N TYR A 63 8.53 1.00 4.74
CA TYR A 63 7.62 0.78 3.61
C TYR A 63 6.84 2.04 3.24
N LEU A 64 6.38 2.84 4.19
CA LEU A 64 5.74 4.13 3.91
C LEU A 64 6.69 5.10 3.18
N LEU A 65 7.96 5.11 3.56
CA LEU A 65 8.99 5.88 2.88
C LEU A 65 9.16 5.38 1.43
N LEU A 66 9.26 4.07 1.22
CA LEU A 66 9.33 3.50 -0.12
C LEU A 66 8.11 3.88 -0.95
N TYR A 67 6.90 3.78 -0.42
CA TYR A 67 5.68 4.17 -1.13
C TYR A 67 5.68 5.65 -1.51
N SER A 68 6.20 6.50 -0.64
CA SER A 68 6.39 7.93 -0.93
C SER A 68 7.40 8.14 -2.07
N LEU A 69 8.55 7.48 -2.04
CA LEU A 69 9.60 7.57 -3.07
C LEU A 69 9.10 7.10 -4.44
N PHE A 70 8.30 6.05 -4.49
CA PHE A 70 7.69 5.56 -5.74
C PHE A 70 6.46 6.37 -6.18
N GLY A 71 6.15 7.46 -5.47
CA GLY A 71 5.08 8.38 -5.82
C GLY A 71 3.69 7.75 -5.77
N LEU A 72 3.43 6.85 -4.78
CA LEU A 72 2.10 6.31 -4.54
C LEU A 72 1.15 7.37 -3.96
N TYR A 73 1.69 8.40 -3.31
CA TYR A 73 0.92 9.49 -2.69
C TYR A 73 0.76 10.72 -3.60
N THR A 74 1.32 10.68 -4.82
CA THR A 74 1.07 11.75 -5.79
C THR A 74 -0.34 11.63 -6.37
N PRO A 75 -1.07 12.75 -6.56
CA PRO A 75 -2.44 12.73 -7.07
C PRO A 75 -2.47 12.16 -8.49
N GLN A 76 -2.90 10.91 -8.61
CA GLN A 76 -2.88 10.16 -9.87
C GLN A 76 -4.25 10.23 -10.58
N ARG A 77 -4.67 11.46 -10.96
CA ARG A 77 -5.96 11.65 -11.62
C ARG A 77 -6.07 11.04 -13.02
N VAL A 78 -4.94 10.68 -13.63
CA VAL A 78 -4.83 10.23 -15.03
C VAL A 78 -4.19 8.84 -15.19
N LEU A 79 -3.55 8.30 -14.14
CA LEU A 79 -2.81 7.05 -14.26
C LEU A 79 -3.73 5.82 -14.17
N GLY A 80 -3.61 4.94 -15.18
CA GLY A 80 -4.37 3.69 -15.25
C GLY A 80 -4.00 2.71 -14.14
N ARG A 81 -4.88 1.73 -13.89
CA ARG A 81 -4.71 0.67 -12.87
C ARG A 81 -3.37 -0.07 -12.98
N ARG A 82 -2.89 -0.31 -14.21
CA ARG A 82 -1.62 -1.02 -14.48
C ARG A 82 -0.41 -0.27 -13.94
N ASN A 83 -0.39 1.06 -14.06
CA ASN A 83 0.73 1.87 -13.59
C ASN A 83 0.79 1.94 -12.05
N GLU A 84 -0.36 1.96 -11.38
CA GLU A 84 -0.43 1.94 -9.93
C GLU A 84 0.03 0.59 -9.37
N PHE A 85 -0.47 -0.51 -9.94
CA PHE A 85 0.00 -1.85 -9.60
C PHE A 85 1.52 -1.99 -9.81
N GLY A 86 2.05 -1.49 -10.92
CA GLY A 86 3.48 -1.49 -11.19
C GLY A 86 4.30 -0.74 -10.14
N LYS A 87 3.79 0.38 -9.62
CA LYS A 87 4.44 1.11 -8.52
C LYS A 87 4.41 0.33 -7.20
N ILE A 88 3.27 -0.26 -6.85
CA ILE A 88 3.12 -1.11 -5.66
C ILE A 88 4.10 -2.28 -5.75
N PHE A 89 4.12 -2.97 -6.88
CA PHE A 89 4.99 -4.10 -7.08
C PHE A 89 6.47 -3.72 -6.97
N LYS A 90 6.91 -2.65 -7.63
CA LYS A 90 8.29 -2.16 -7.56
C LYS A 90 8.69 -1.76 -6.14
N ALA A 91 7.86 -0.99 -5.44
CA ALA A 91 8.14 -0.56 -4.08
C ALA A 91 8.28 -1.76 -3.13
N ASN A 92 7.36 -2.73 -3.22
CA ASN A 92 7.41 -3.94 -2.41
C ASN A 92 8.61 -4.83 -2.75
N SER A 93 8.96 -4.97 -4.04
CA SER A 93 10.13 -5.77 -4.46
C SER A 93 11.43 -5.16 -3.94
N ILE A 94 11.58 -3.84 -3.97
CA ILE A 94 12.73 -3.16 -3.39
C ILE A 94 12.75 -3.32 -1.87
N GLY A 95 11.60 -3.18 -1.20
CA GLY A 95 11.49 -3.43 0.23
C GLY A 95 11.88 -4.86 0.60
N PHE A 96 11.45 -5.84 -0.18
CA PHE A 96 11.83 -7.25 -0.01
C PHE A 96 13.34 -7.47 -0.16
N LEU A 97 13.97 -6.86 -1.19
CA LEU A 97 15.41 -6.95 -1.40
C LEU A 97 16.20 -6.30 -0.27
N ILE A 98 15.79 -5.11 0.19
CA ILE A 98 16.42 -4.41 1.31
C ILE A 98 16.31 -5.26 2.58
N PHE A 99 15.12 -5.81 2.85
CA PHE A 99 14.91 -6.65 4.03
C PHE A 99 15.78 -7.92 3.96
N GLY A 100 15.81 -8.59 2.81
CA GLY A 100 16.70 -9.74 2.58
C GLY A 100 18.18 -9.41 2.77
N LEU A 101 18.61 -8.23 2.28
CA LEU A 101 19.98 -7.74 2.43
C LEU A 101 20.31 -7.48 3.91
N VAL A 102 19.41 -6.85 4.67
CA VAL A 102 19.58 -6.62 6.11
C VAL A 102 19.75 -7.94 6.85
N LEU A 103 18.92 -8.94 6.56
CA LEU A 103 19.04 -10.28 7.16
C LEU A 103 20.33 -10.98 6.74
N TYR A 104 20.78 -10.78 5.51
CA TYR A 104 22.03 -11.36 5.01
C TYR A 104 23.26 -10.76 5.69
N LEU A 105 23.34 -9.43 5.78
CA LEU A 105 24.45 -8.72 6.42
C LEU A 105 24.44 -8.92 7.94
N GLY A 106 23.27 -9.02 8.53
CA GLY A 106 23.08 -9.22 9.97
C GLY A 106 23.24 -10.66 10.45
N ARG A 107 23.71 -11.59 9.63
CA ARG A 107 23.87 -13.02 10.00
C ARG A 107 24.78 -13.29 11.19
N LYS A 108 25.65 -12.35 11.55
CA LYS A 108 26.52 -12.43 12.73
C LYS A 108 25.74 -12.21 14.03
N GLU A 109 24.61 -11.53 13.97
CA GLU A 109 23.74 -11.27 15.12
C GLU A 109 22.75 -12.42 15.32
N PRO A 110 22.68 -13.03 16.50
CA PRO A 110 21.86 -14.22 16.76
C PRO A 110 20.36 -13.97 16.50
N HIS A 111 19.87 -12.76 16.72
CA HIS A 111 18.47 -12.38 16.47
C HIS A 111 18.17 -12.33 14.97
N LEU A 112 19.04 -11.74 14.16
CA LEU A 112 18.86 -11.65 12.71
C LEU A 112 19.09 -12.98 11.99
N TYR A 113 20.04 -13.80 12.50
CA TYR A 113 20.28 -15.15 11.99
C TYR A 113 19.07 -16.07 12.15
N ASN A 114 18.40 -16.00 13.30
CA ASN A 114 17.23 -16.82 13.61
C ASN A 114 15.92 -16.27 13.04
N PHE A 115 15.96 -15.10 12.39
CA PHE A 115 14.77 -14.53 11.77
C PHE A 115 14.25 -15.41 10.62
N SER A 116 12.96 -15.64 10.58
CA SER A 116 12.36 -16.54 9.60
C SER A 116 12.33 -15.91 8.19
N GLN A 117 13.14 -16.43 7.28
CA GLN A 117 13.14 -15.99 5.86
C GLN A 117 11.78 -16.25 5.20
N ARG A 118 11.07 -17.30 5.61
CA ARG A 118 9.72 -17.60 5.10
C ARG A 118 8.73 -16.47 5.43
N LEU A 119 8.83 -15.90 6.64
CA LEU A 119 8.01 -14.78 7.04
C LEU A 119 8.17 -13.61 6.06
N VAL A 120 9.39 -13.33 5.61
CA VAL A 120 9.65 -12.24 4.66
C VAL A 120 8.98 -12.50 3.31
N VAL A 121 9.02 -13.74 2.82
CA VAL A 121 8.36 -14.14 1.56
C VAL A 121 6.84 -14.04 1.67
N TYR A 122 6.25 -14.60 2.73
CA TYR A 122 4.79 -14.50 2.96
C TYR A 122 4.35 -13.06 3.13
N PHE A 123 5.13 -12.27 3.90
CA PHE A 123 4.86 -10.84 4.06
C PHE A 123 4.86 -10.11 2.72
N TYR A 124 5.86 -10.35 1.86
CA TYR A 124 5.93 -9.75 0.52
C TYR A 124 4.68 -10.05 -0.31
N VAL A 125 4.30 -11.33 -0.41
CA VAL A 125 3.15 -11.75 -1.21
C VAL A 125 1.85 -11.15 -0.68
N LEU A 126 1.63 -11.25 0.63
CA LEU A 126 0.43 -10.70 1.29
C LEU A 126 0.37 -9.18 1.16
N ASN A 127 1.48 -8.49 1.34
CA ASN A 127 1.52 -7.04 1.28
C ASN A 127 1.20 -6.53 -0.14
N VAL A 128 1.76 -7.13 -1.18
CA VAL A 128 1.40 -6.80 -2.58
C VAL A 128 -0.07 -7.06 -2.85
N ALA A 129 -0.61 -8.20 -2.39
CA ALA A 129 -2.01 -8.54 -2.58
C ALA A 129 -2.95 -7.56 -1.87
N PHE A 130 -2.75 -7.33 -0.58
CA PHE A 130 -3.62 -6.45 0.22
C PHE A 130 -3.52 -4.99 -0.20
N MET A 131 -2.33 -4.48 -0.52
CA MET A 131 -2.17 -3.13 -1.08
C MET A 131 -2.93 -2.97 -2.40
N THR A 132 -2.90 -3.98 -3.25
CA THR A 132 -3.64 -3.96 -4.52
C THR A 132 -5.16 -3.98 -4.28
N ILE A 133 -5.63 -4.81 -3.35
CA ILE A 133 -7.04 -4.89 -2.96
C ILE A 133 -7.51 -3.56 -2.36
N GLU A 134 -6.74 -2.99 -1.44
CA GLU A 134 -7.02 -1.70 -0.79
C GLU A 134 -7.20 -0.59 -1.84
N ARG A 135 -6.25 -0.43 -2.76
CA ARG A 135 -6.32 0.59 -3.81
C ARG A 135 -7.52 0.42 -4.72
N ASN A 136 -7.85 -0.82 -5.10
CA ASN A 136 -9.05 -1.09 -5.88
C ASN A 136 -10.32 -0.82 -5.08
N GLY A 137 -10.37 -1.20 -3.80
CA GLY A 137 -11.49 -0.93 -2.91
C GLY A 137 -11.79 0.55 -2.76
N ILE A 138 -10.78 1.37 -2.50
CA ILE A 138 -10.94 2.84 -2.40
C ILE A 138 -11.50 3.41 -3.71
N ARG A 139 -11.02 2.95 -4.87
CA ARG A 139 -11.55 3.40 -6.17
C ARG A 139 -13.02 3.06 -6.35
N ILE A 140 -13.44 1.86 -5.94
CA ILE A 140 -14.85 1.43 -6.02
C ILE A 140 -15.70 2.32 -5.12
N VAL A 141 -15.27 2.55 -3.88
CA VAL A 141 -15.96 3.43 -2.92
C VAL A 141 -16.09 4.85 -3.46
N LEU A 142 -14.99 5.43 -3.96
CA LEU A 142 -15.02 6.78 -4.52
C LEU A 142 -15.91 6.90 -5.77
N ARG A 143 -15.99 5.86 -6.61
CA ARG A 143 -16.93 5.82 -7.74
C ARG A 143 -18.37 5.78 -7.27
N SER A 144 -18.67 4.91 -6.30
CA SER A 144 -20.02 4.81 -5.72
C SER A 144 -20.45 6.11 -5.04
N MET A 145 -19.55 6.81 -4.37
CA MET A 145 -19.85 8.13 -3.79
C MET A 145 -20.17 9.18 -4.87
N ARG A 146 -19.42 9.16 -5.97
CA ARG A 146 -19.68 10.09 -7.11
C ARG A 146 -21.00 9.80 -7.77
N SER A 147 -21.38 8.54 -7.98
CA SER A 147 -22.70 8.19 -8.56
C SER A 147 -23.87 8.60 -7.67
N LYS A 148 -23.65 8.74 -6.36
CA LYS A 148 -24.64 9.24 -5.39
C LYS A 148 -24.64 10.77 -5.24
N GLY A 149 -23.93 11.51 -6.12
CA GLY A 149 -23.91 12.97 -6.13
C GLY A 149 -22.90 13.63 -5.19
N TYR A 150 -22.08 12.83 -4.44
CA TYR A 150 -21.04 13.39 -3.58
C TYR A 150 -19.80 13.75 -4.39
N ASN A 151 -19.21 14.94 -4.07
CA ASN A 151 -17.96 15.42 -4.68
C ASN A 151 -18.03 15.60 -6.21
N GLN A 152 -19.18 16.06 -6.71
CA GLN A 152 -19.35 16.45 -8.11
C GLN A 152 -18.65 17.77 -8.40
N LYS A 153 -18.05 17.88 -9.58
CA LYS A 153 -17.52 19.13 -10.07
C LYS A 153 -18.62 19.85 -10.85
N HIS A 154 -19.04 20.98 -10.35
CA HIS A 154 -19.92 21.87 -11.12
C HIS A 154 -19.07 22.69 -12.09
N ILE A 155 -19.40 22.61 -13.37
CA ILE A 155 -18.75 23.37 -14.44
C ILE A 155 -19.80 24.38 -14.95
N LEU A 156 -19.45 25.66 -14.85
CA LEU A 156 -20.25 26.71 -15.44
C LEU A 156 -19.77 26.91 -16.88
N LEU A 157 -20.59 26.57 -17.84
CA LEU A 157 -20.37 26.88 -19.26
C LEU A 157 -20.89 28.29 -19.54
N VAL A 158 -19.98 29.22 -19.85
CA VAL A 158 -20.32 30.59 -20.23
C VAL A 158 -20.17 30.72 -21.73
N GLY A 159 -21.28 30.96 -22.40
CA GLY A 159 -21.37 31.13 -23.87
C GLY A 159 -21.81 29.86 -24.61
N TYR A 160 -22.62 30.04 -25.64
CA TYR A 160 -23.08 28.99 -26.53
C TYR A 160 -22.19 28.92 -27.78
N SER A 161 -21.43 27.82 -27.91
CA SER A 161 -20.60 27.58 -29.09
C SER A 161 -20.66 26.10 -29.44
N SER A 162 -20.28 25.74 -30.69
CA SER A 162 -20.18 24.34 -31.14
C SER A 162 -19.22 23.49 -30.29
N ALA A 163 -18.22 24.12 -29.67
CA ALA A 163 -17.33 23.49 -28.72
C ALA A 163 -18.05 23.15 -27.40
N ALA A 164 -19.00 23.98 -26.95
CA ALA A 164 -19.80 23.72 -25.77
C ALA A 164 -20.75 22.54 -25.95
N GLU A 165 -21.39 22.43 -27.14
CA GLU A 165 -22.23 21.28 -27.50
C GLU A 165 -21.41 19.97 -27.49
N GLY A 166 -20.23 19.95 -28.13
CA GLY A 166 -19.35 18.78 -28.15
C GLY A 166 -18.82 18.40 -26.78
N PHE A 167 -18.73 19.36 -25.85
CA PHE A 167 -18.36 19.05 -24.45
C PHE A 167 -19.52 18.41 -23.69
N ILE A 168 -20.76 18.93 -23.85
CA ILE A 168 -21.97 18.41 -23.22
C ILE A 168 -22.22 16.96 -23.67
N ASP A 169 -22.04 16.66 -24.96
CA ASP A 169 -22.21 15.32 -25.51
C ASP A 169 -21.20 14.31 -24.96
N ARG A 170 -19.97 14.75 -24.63
CA ARG A 170 -18.95 13.90 -24.02
C ARG A 170 -19.17 13.65 -22.54
N VAL A 171 -19.84 14.57 -21.84
CA VAL A 171 -20.12 14.44 -20.41
C VAL A 171 -21.35 13.57 -20.15
N ASN A 172 -22.30 13.55 -21.09
CA ASN A 172 -23.55 12.76 -21.00
C ASN A 172 -23.40 11.32 -21.50
N LYS A 173 -22.26 10.94 -22.07
CA LYS A 173 -21.86 9.56 -22.42
C LYS A 173 -21.03 8.95 -21.30
#